data_8325811136d464aed3fb35d3c6e8153c
#
_entry.id   8325811136d464aed3fb35d3c6e8153c
#
_cell.length_a   1.000
_cell.length_b   1.000
_cell.length_c   1.000
_cell.angle_alpha   90.00
_cell.angle_beta   90.00
_cell.angle_gamma   90.00
#
_symmetry.space_group_name_H-M   'P 1'
#
loop_
_entity.id
_entity.type
_entity.pdbx_description
1 polymer ?
#
loop_
_entity_poly.entity_id
_entity_poly.type
_entity_poly.pdbx_seq_one_letter_code
_entity_poly.pdbx_strand_id
1 'polypeptide(L)'
;MKEKRRKGYEQREAEERLKREREKRQMSRRERKEADRQDKRREKKKRARNKEFARVTYIFVALFIAMMGYISYFNVVKSRDIISSPYNKRQDSYADRVIRGKILDRNGNVLAQTNVAEDGTETREYPYNNIFAHVVGYTAQGKSGLESVSNFELLTSNAFFVDKLKNEFQDKKNQGDNVVTTLDTNLQEAAYDALGSNKGAVVVMDPSTGKILAMVSKPDFDPNTVSQNWNELSTSEDSVLLNRATQGQYAPGSTFKLVTTLEFMRENADFDSYSYNCTGSIESGDVTIHCYGGHVHGQVTLRDSLAYSCNTSFSNIGRSLNADTYKDTAQELLFNKKLPSVLPYSKSQFTLTSSDTEAERMMTAMGQGKTQVSPYHMALITSAIANGGTLMKPYLVDSVTNNAGNVIEKTKPEKYKDLMTSKEAAQLKDYMTAVTDYGTASVLGGQNYTAAGKTGTAEYSSDKEKDHSWFVGIANVDNPELVISVIIEQADGSAKAVNIAKKVFDEVQNGKSVYYK
;
A
#
# COMPACT_ATOMS: atom_id res chain seq x y z
N MET A 1 41.31 23.60 -36.36
CA MET A 1 41.87 24.65 -35.50
C MET A 1 42.75 24.13 -34.36
N LYS A 2 42.41 23.05 -33.67
CA LYS A 2 43.20 22.43 -32.56
C LYS A 2 44.55 21.88 -33.00
N GLU A 3 44.66 21.28 -34.19
CA GLU A 3 45.89 20.67 -34.71
C GLU A 3 46.96 21.70 -35.12
N LYS A 4 46.53 22.85 -35.70
CA LYS A 4 47.42 23.98 -35.99
C LYS A 4 48.01 24.62 -34.71
N ARG A 5 47.23 24.68 -33.63
CA ARG A 5 47.72 25.20 -32.33
C ARG A 5 48.70 24.23 -31.67
N ARG A 6 48.49 22.92 -31.80
CA ARG A 6 49.38 21.89 -31.27
C ARG A 6 50.73 21.87 -31.98
N LYS A 7 50.71 21.90 -33.32
CA LYS A 7 51.96 22.00 -34.14
C LYS A 7 52.74 23.28 -33.85
N GLY A 8 52.06 24.42 -33.66
CA GLY A 8 52.73 25.68 -33.30
C GLY A 8 53.34 25.65 -31.89
N TYR A 9 52.77 24.90 -30.96
CA TYR A 9 53.30 24.73 -29.61
C TYR A 9 54.55 23.82 -29.63
N GLU A 10 54.48 22.72 -30.36
CA GLU A 10 55.57 21.76 -30.49
C GLU A 10 56.77 22.40 -31.22
N GLN A 11 56.55 23.25 -32.23
CA GLN A 11 57.64 24.03 -32.90
C GLN A 11 58.32 25.03 -31.98
N ARG A 12 57.57 25.78 -31.17
CA ARG A 12 58.13 26.72 -30.18
C ARG A 12 58.95 26.00 -29.11
N GLU A 13 58.49 24.83 -28.63
CA GLU A 13 59.23 24.04 -27.66
C GLU A 13 60.54 23.49 -28.26
N ALA A 14 60.52 23.08 -29.50
CA ALA A 14 61.73 22.64 -30.24
C ALA A 14 62.74 23.76 -30.44
N GLU A 15 62.30 24.98 -30.84
CA GLU A 15 63.13 26.14 -30.97
C GLU A 15 63.77 26.59 -29.65
N GLU A 16 63.03 26.60 -28.57
CA GLU A 16 63.53 26.88 -27.20
C GLU A 16 64.57 25.84 -26.74
N ARG A 17 64.39 24.56 -27.09
CA ARG A 17 65.36 23.51 -26.79
C ARG A 17 66.66 23.70 -27.54
N LEU A 18 66.59 24.00 -28.87
CA LEU A 18 67.77 24.31 -29.71
C LEU A 18 68.52 25.54 -29.21
N LYS A 19 67.83 26.60 -28.82
CA LYS A 19 68.44 27.81 -28.26
C LYS A 19 69.18 27.48 -26.95
N ARG A 20 68.59 26.74 -26.03
CA ARG A 20 69.21 26.28 -24.75
C ARG A 20 70.41 25.38 -24.98
N GLU A 21 70.41 24.50 -26.01
CA GLU A 21 71.54 23.66 -26.34
C GLU A 21 72.72 24.49 -26.90
N ARG A 22 72.41 25.50 -27.71
CA ARG A 22 73.48 26.41 -28.22
C ARG A 22 74.11 27.23 -27.10
N GLU A 23 73.30 27.74 -26.18
CA GLU A 23 73.77 28.46 -24.98
C GLU A 23 74.59 27.52 -24.07
N LYS A 24 74.18 26.27 -23.84
CA LYS A 24 74.96 25.26 -23.09
C LYS A 24 76.28 24.89 -23.68
N ARG A 25 76.42 24.95 -25.01
CA ARG A 25 77.73 24.70 -25.70
C ARG A 25 78.77 25.80 -25.43
N GLN A 26 78.33 27.00 -25.10
CA GLN A 26 79.21 28.14 -24.83
C GLN A 26 79.61 28.31 -23.35
N MET A 27 78.98 27.48 -22.44
CA MET A 27 79.21 27.55 -20.99
C MET A 27 80.44 26.76 -20.56
N SER A 28 81.08 27.18 -19.44
CA SER A 28 82.12 26.44 -18.76
C SER A 28 81.55 25.11 -18.15
N ARG A 29 82.44 24.19 -17.83
CA ARG A 29 82.04 22.85 -17.27
C ARG A 29 81.21 22.94 -15.94
N ARG A 30 81.43 24.00 -15.16
CA ARG A 30 80.70 24.24 -13.90
C ARG A 30 79.29 24.80 -14.19
N GLU A 31 79.20 25.77 -15.04
CA GLU A 31 77.93 26.40 -15.44
C GLU A 31 77.00 25.40 -16.14
N ARG A 32 77.54 24.49 -16.98
CA ARG A 32 76.73 23.40 -17.57
C ARG A 32 76.12 22.48 -16.52
N LYS A 33 76.83 22.13 -15.44
CA LYS A 33 76.30 21.28 -14.36
C LYS A 33 75.22 22.00 -13.55
N GLU A 34 75.32 23.29 -13.35
CA GLU A 34 74.29 24.11 -12.67
C GLU A 34 73.05 24.32 -13.54
N ALA A 35 73.20 24.57 -14.81
CA ALA A 35 72.11 24.68 -15.76
C ALA A 35 71.32 23.35 -15.86
N ASP A 36 72.00 22.20 -15.96
CA ASP A 36 71.34 20.87 -15.94
C ASP A 36 70.61 20.56 -14.64
N ARG A 37 71.14 21.01 -13.50
CA ARG A 37 70.43 20.88 -12.21
C ARG A 37 69.19 21.78 -12.15
N GLN A 38 69.27 22.98 -12.69
CA GLN A 38 68.12 23.91 -12.76
C GLN A 38 67.04 23.39 -13.71
N ASP A 39 67.41 22.89 -14.90
CA ASP A 39 66.48 22.30 -15.85
C ASP A 39 65.80 21.08 -15.28
N LYS A 40 66.53 20.15 -14.62
CA LYS A 40 65.94 19.01 -13.93
C LYS A 40 64.96 19.42 -12.81
N ARG A 41 65.29 20.51 -12.07
CA ARG A 41 64.38 21.06 -11.05
C ARG A 41 63.13 21.67 -11.67
N ARG A 42 63.27 22.39 -12.80
CA ARG A 42 62.13 22.96 -13.56
C ARG A 42 61.23 21.86 -14.13
N GLU A 43 61.79 20.84 -14.74
CA GLU A 43 61.03 19.68 -15.25
C GLU A 43 60.31 18.93 -14.11
N LYS A 44 60.98 18.72 -12.97
CA LYS A 44 60.36 18.08 -11.80
C LYS A 44 59.18 18.88 -11.26
N LYS A 45 59.32 20.23 -11.18
CA LYS A 45 58.22 21.12 -10.81
C LYS A 45 57.09 21.12 -11.83
N LYS A 46 57.41 21.11 -13.17
CA LYS A 46 56.43 21.05 -14.25
C LYS A 46 55.65 19.72 -14.20
N ARG A 47 56.35 18.60 -13.98
CA ARG A 47 55.73 17.27 -13.84
C ARG A 47 54.88 17.18 -12.57
N ALA A 48 55.29 17.74 -11.44
CA ALA A 48 54.50 17.77 -10.21
C ALA A 48 53.20 18.57 -10.40
N ARG A 49 53.32 19.80 -10.98
CA ARG A 49 52.14 20.64 -11.28
C ARG A 49 51.18 19.96 -12.25
N ASN A 50 51.69 19.30 -13.30
CA ASN A 50 50.85 18.57 -14.24
C ASN A 50 50.11 17.39 -13.58
N LYS A 51 50.74 16.71 -12.60
CA LYS A 51 50.08 15.66 -11.81
C LYS A 51 48.97 16.22 -10.91
N GLU A 52 49.17 17.39 -10.33
CA GLU A 52 48.14 18.07 -9.53
C GLU A 52 46.96 18.50 -10.41
N PHE A 53 47.23 19.13 -11.55
CA PHE A 53 46.17 19.44 -12.51
C PHE A 53 45.44 18.20 -13.01
N ALA A 54 46.15 17.10 -13.32
CA ALA A 54 45.52 15.83 -13.70
C ALA A 54 44.62 15.28 -12.61
N ARG A 55 45.07 15.32 -11.33
CA ARG A 55 44.23 14.89 -10.20
C ARG A 55 42.94 15.70 -10.11
N VAL A 56 43.06 17.02 -10.16
CA VAL A 56 41.86 17.90 -10.12
C VAL A 56 40.95 17.63 -11.29
N THR A 57 41.51 17.46 -12.51
CA THR A 57 40.73 17.12 -13.71
C THR A 57 39.99 15.80 -13.54
N TYR A 58 40.64 14.75 -13.03
CA TYR A 58 39.99 13.45 -12.79
C TYR A 58 38.91 13.54 -11.72
N ILE A 59 39.09 14.35 -10.68
CA ILE A 59 38.03 14.58 -9.66
C ILE A 59 36.80 15.23 -10.34
N PHE A 60 36.98 16.26 -11.16
CA PHE A 60 35.87 16.89 -11.88
C PHE A 60 35.18 15.91 -12.84
N VAL A 61 35.97 15.13 -13.61
CA VAL A 61 35.43 14.12 -14.52
C VAL A 61 34.61 13.08 -13.73
N ALA A 62 35.12 12.60 -12.59
CA ALA A 62 34.38 11.66 -11.74
C ALA A 62 33.08 12.26 -11.20
N LEU A 63 33.09 13.53 -10.77
CA LEU A 63 31.88 14.26 -10.35
C LEU A 63 30.88 14.40 -11.49
N PHE A 64 31.32 14.72 -12.71
CA PHE A 64 30.41 14.79 -13.87
C PHE A 64 29.82 13.43 -14.22
N ILE A 65 30.61 12.34 -14.16
CA ILE A 65 30.10 10.98 -14.39
C ILE A 65 29.08 10.60 -13.31
N ALA A 66 29.37 10.90 -12.05
CA ALA A 66 28.45 10.66 -10.94
C ALA A 66 27.14 11.45 -11.11
N MET A 67 27.23 12.71 -11.50
CA MET A 67 26.06 13.57 -11.76
C MET A 67 25.23 13.07 -12.95
N MET A 68 25.87 12.65 -14.07
CA MET A 68 25.17 12.03 -15.20
C MET A 68 24.49 10.72 -14.78
N GLY A 69 25.17 9.88 -14.02
CA GLY A 69 24.59 8.66 -13.47
C GLY A 69 23.38 8.93 -12.57
N TYR A 70 23.50 9.93 -11.69
CA TYR A 70 22.40 10.35 -10.84
C TYR A 70 21.20 10.92 -11.63
N ILE A 71 21.46 11.77 -12.64
CA ILE A 71 20.40 12.30 -13.51
C ILE A 71 19.71 11.17 -14.28
N SER A 72 20.47 10.22 -14.81
CA SER A 72 19.91 9.04 -15.48
C SER A 72 19.07 8.19 -14.52
N TYR A 73 19.59 7.89 -13.33
CA TYR A 73 18.83 7.21 -12.26
C TYR A 73 17.56 7.98 -11.89
N PHE A 74 17.68 9.28 -11.68
CA PHE A 74 16.55 10.14 -11.35
C PHE A 74 15.47 10.09 -12.44
N ASN A 75 15.85 10.24 -13.71
CA ASN A 75 14.91 10.22 -14.83
C ASN A 75 14.23 8.86 -15.03
N VAL A 76 14.95 7.76 -14.84
CA VAL A 76 14.41 6.41 -15.07
C VAL A 76 13.63 5.88 -13.88
N VAL A 77 14.09 6.17 -12.65
CA VAL A 77 13.56 5.53 -11.43
C VAL A 77 12.71 6.47 -10.59
N LYS A 78 13.08 7.77 -10.48
CA LYS A 78 12.44 8.71 -9.54
C LYS A 78 11.54 9.75 -10.18
N SER A 79 11.75 10.12 -11.43
CA SER A 79 11.00 11.21 -12.06
C SER A 79 9.50 10.89 -12.13
N ARG A 80 9.16 9.62 -12.39
CA ARG A 80 7.79 9.17 -12.48
C ARG A 80 7.04 9.35 -11.15
N ASP A 81 7.63 8.91 -10.03
CA ASP A 81 7.05 9.05 -8.69
C ASP A 81 6.78 10.52 -8.34
N ILE A 82 7.65 11.44 -8.82
CA ILE A 82 7.52 12.88 -8.55
C ILE A 82 6.52 13.53 -9.49
N ILE A 83 6.53 13.15 -10.77
CA ILE A 83 5.61 13.70 -11.78
C ILE A 83 4.18 13.27 -11.47
N SER A 84 3.96 11.99 -11.17
CA SER A 84 2.63 11.44 -10.84
C SER A 84 2.20 11.70 -9.39
N SER A 85 3.05 12.33 -8.57
CA SER A 85 2.71 12.64 -7.17
C SER A 85 1.42 13.48 -7.09
N PRO A 86 0.43 13.07 -6.27
CA PRO A 86 -0.80 13.86 -6.06
C PRO A 86 -0.56 15.28 -5.54
N TYR A 87 0.62 15.52 -4.95
CA TYR A 87 1.03 16.84 -4.44
C TYR A 87 1.65 17.75 -5.51
N ASN A 88 1.82 17.27 -6.75
CA ASN A 88 2.40 18.05 -7.84
C ASN A 88 1.36 18.95 -8.52
N LYS A 89 1.20 20.16 -8.01
CA LYS A 89 0.24 21.16 -8.54
C LYS A 89 0.47 21.54 -10.01
N ARG A 90 1.64 21.24 -10.59
CA ARG A 90 1.89 21.49 -12.02
C ARG A 90 1.03 20.64 -12.94
N GLN A 91 0.53 19.50 -12.46
CA GLN A 91 -0.38 18.66 -13.24
C GLN A 91 -1.68 19.40 -13.59
N ASP A 92 -2.16 20.29 -12.74
CA ASP A 92 -3.41 21.00 -12.96
C ASP A 92 -3.34 21.97 -14.15
N SER A 93 -2.14 22.42 -14.53
CA SER A 93 -1.93 23.21 -15.75
C SER A 93 -2.18 22.43 -17.06
N TYR A 94 -2.24 21.11 -17.01
CA TYR A 94 -2.63 20.29 -18.16
C TYR A 94 -4.15 20.26 -18.36
N ALA A 95 -4.95 20.53 -17.33
CA ALA A 95 -6.40 20.58 -17.43
C ALA A 95 -6.91 21.64 -18.44
N ASP A 96 -6.13 22.70 -18.68
CA ASP A 96 -6.47 23.70 -19.69
C ASP A 96 -6.34 23.17 -21.14
N ARG A 97 -5.60 22.07 -21.34
CA ARG A 97 -5.27 21.53 -22.67
C ARG A 97 -5.84 20.14 -22.93
N VAL A 98 -6.31 19.46 -21.87
CA VAL A 98 -6.72 18.06 -21.95
C VAL A 98 -8.05 17.91 -21.21
N ILE A 99 -9.04 17.32 -21.89
CA ILE A 99 -10.27 16.86 -21.24
C ILE A 99 -9.92 15.65 -20.40
N ARG A 100 -10.23 15.69 -19.10
CA ARG A 100 -9.88 14.63 -18.16
C ARG A 100 -10.44 13.27 -18.58
N GLY A 101 -9.56 12.25 -18.61
CA GLY A 101 -9.89 10.88 -19.02
C GLY A 101 -10.88 10.17 -18.09
N LYS A 102 -11.34 9.00 -18.48
CA LYS A 102 -12.30 8.20 -17.72
C LYS A 102 -11.61 7.34 -16.67
N ILE A 103 -12.31 7.04 -15.59
CA ILE A 103 -12.00 5.95 -14.67
C ILE A 103 -13.02 4.85 -14.93
N LEU A 104 -12.53 3.65 -15.21
CA LEU A 104 -13.34 2.48 -15.58
C LEU A 104 -13.13 1.37 -14.54
N ASP A 105 -14.15 0.56 -14.30
CA ASP A 105 -13.98 -0.70 -13.59
C ASP A 105 -13.25 -1.74 -14.47
N ARG A 106 -13.00 -2.93 -13.94
CA ARG A 106 -12.33 -4.02 -14.66
C ARG A 106 -13.09 -4.53 -15.88
N ASN A 107 -14.40 -4.29 -15.95
CA ASN A 107 -15.31 -4.74 -17.01
C ASN A 107 -15.61 -3.63 -18.03
N GLY A 108 -15.05 -2.41 -17.84
CA GLY A 108 -15.24 -1.26 -18.71
C GLY A 108 -16.43 -0.37 -18.31
N ASN A 109 -17.09 -0.63 -17.17
CA ASN A 109 -18.12 0.28 -16.65
C ASN A 109 -17.50 1.61 -16.23
N VAL A 110 -18.17 2.71 -16.57
CA VAL A 110 -17.67 4.06 -16.30
C VAL A 110 -17.92 4.44 -14.85
N LEU A 111 -16.85 4.59 -14.06
CA LEU A 111 -16.91 5.04 -12.67
C LEU A 111 -16.81 6.57 -12.54
N ALA A 112 -16.06 7.21 -13.45
CA ALA A 112 -16.00 8.66 -13.58
C ALA A 112 -15.70 9.06 -15.02
N GLN A 113 -16.36 10.12 -15.52
CA GLN A 113 -16.12 10.68 -16.85
C GLN A 113 -16.31 12.21 -16.86
N THR A 114 -15.79 12.85 -17.92
CA THR A 114 -16.00 14.28 -18.15
C THR A 114 -16.93 14.45 -19.33
N ASN A 115 -18.07 15.11 -19.08
CA ASN A 115 -19.01 15.54 -20.10
C ASN A 115 -18.66 16.95 -20.54
N VAL A 116 -18.66 17.17 -21.86
CA VAL A 116 -18.42 18.50 -22.46
C VAL A 116 -19.69 18.97 -23.11
N ALA A 117 -20.22 20.08 -22.64
CA ALA A 117 -21.42 20.73 -23.21
C ALA A 117 -21.08 21.43 -24.53
N GLU A 118 -22.10 21.85 -25.28
CA GLU A 118 -21.94 22.55 -26.57
C GLU A 118 -21.17 23.87 -26.45
N ASP A 119 -21.28 24.54 -25.30
CA ASP A 119 -20.54 25.77 -24.99
C ASP A 119 -19.08 25.53 -24.53
N GLY A 120 -18.64 24.26 -24.51
CA GLY A 120 -17.31 23.86 -24.05
C GLY A 120 -17.17 23.68 -22.53
N THR A 121 -18.25 23.86 -21.77
CA THR A 121 -18.22 23.63 -20.30
C THR A 121 -17.98 22.17 -19.99
N GLU A 122 -16.98 21.88 -19.15
CA GLU A 122 -16.62 20.54 -18.71
C GLU A 122 -17.22 20.25 -17.34
N THR A 123 -17.94 19.14 -17.23
CA THR A 123 -18.53 18.66 -15.96
C THR A 123 -18.05 17.25 -15.68
N ARG A 124 -17.45 17.02 -14.50
CA ARG A 124 -17.07 15.68 -14.05
C ARG A 124 -18.28 14.97 -13.47
N GLU A 125 -18.56 13.77 -13.96
CA GLU A 125 -19.71 12.94 -13.58
C GLU A 125 -19.24 11.63 -12.97
N TYR A 126 -19.93 11.19 -11.92
CA TYR A 126 -19.73 9.93 -11.22
C TYR A 126 -21.04 9.12 -11.27
N PRO A 127 -21.24 8.24 -12.27
CA PRO A 127 -22.52 7.58 -12.53
C PRO A 127 -23.05 6.71 -11.38
N TYR A 128 -22.16 6.20 -10.53
CA TYR A 128 -22.52 5.38 -9.37
C TYR A 128 -22.68 6.16 -8.07
N ASN A 129 -22.66 7.49 -8.12
CA ASN A 129 -22.84 8.38 -6.96
C ASN A 129 -21.97 7.95 -5.75
N ASN A 130 -22.58 7.64 -4.62
CA ASN A 130 -21.93 7.32 -3.35
C ASN A 130 -21.15 6.02 -3.34
N ILE A 131 -21.50 5.03 -4.19
CA ILE A 131 -21.01 3.65 -4.11
C ILE A 131 -19.49 3.57 -4.18
N PHE A 132 -18.86 4.42 -4.99
CA PHE A 132 -17.42 4.48 -5.19
C PHE A 132 -16.75 5.72 -4.58
N ALA A 133 -17.48 6.52 -3.80
CA ALA A 133 -17.06 7.85 -3.37
C ALA A 133 -15.65 7.89 -2.77
N HIS A 134 -15.30 6.96 -1.87
CA HIS A 134 -14.01 6.99 -1.18
C HIS A 134 -12.87 6.39 -2.00
N VAL A 135 -13.14 5.42 -2.88
CA VAL A 135 -12.08 4.78 -3.68
C VAL A 135 -11.82 5.53 -4.98
N VAL A 136 -12.86 5.96 -5.70
CA VAL A 136 -12.73 6.81 -6.89
C VAL A 136 -12.39 8.25 -6.49
N GLY A 137 -13.09 8.78 -5.50
CA GLY A 137 -12.87 10.12 -5.00
C GLY A 137 -13.63 11.19 -5.79
N TYR A 138 -13.12 12.41 -5.73
CA TYR A 138 -13.68 13.61 -6.36
C TYR A 138 -12.57 14.55 -6.83
N THR A 139 -12.93 15.53 -7.69
CA THR A 139 -12.01 16.56 -8.21
C THR A 139 -12.30 17.96 -7.68
N ALA A 140 -13.44 18.18 -7.04
CA ALA A 140 -13.84 19.46 -6.46
C ALA A 140 -13.18 19.69 -5.09
N GLN A 141 -12.88 20.95 -4.73
CA GLN A 141 -12.26 21.32 -3.45
C GLN A 141 -10.96 20.55 -3.14
N GLY A 142 -10.15 20.31 -4.16
CA GLY A 142 -9.00 19.43 -4.13
C GLY A 142 -9.27 18.15 -4.92
N LYS A 143 -8.56 17.07 -4.56
CA LYS A 143 -8.75 15.74 -5.18
C LYS A 143 -8.59 14.67 -4.12
N SER A 144 -9.34 13.59 -4.25
CA SER A 144 -9.22 12.42 -3.38
C SER A 144 -9.24 11.12 -4.18
N GLY A 145 -8.99 9.97 -3.52
CA GLY A 145 -9.11 8.66 -4.16
C GLY A 145 -8.28 8.51 -5.43
N LEU A 146 -8.78 7.72 -6.38
CA LEU A 146 -8.16 7.51 -7.69
C LEU A 146 -8.08 8.79 -8.53
N GLU A 147 -9.02 9.72 -8.38
CA GLU A 147 -8.94 11.04 -9.01
C GLU A 147 -7.67 11.80 -8.64
N SER A 148 -7.17 11.61 -7.42
CA SER A 148 -5.93 12.22 -6.95
C SER A 148 -4.69 11.44 -7.39
N VAL A 149 -4.67 10.12 -7.17
CA VAL A 149 -3.46 9.32 -7.39
C VAL A 149 -3.18 9.03 -8.86
N SER A 150 -4.23 9.05 -9.71
CA SER A 150 -4.11 8.88 -11.18
C SER A 150 -4.30 10.21 -11.94
N ASN A 151 -4.12 11.35 -11.25
CA ASN A 151 -4.33 12.67 -11.87
C ASN A 151 -3.44 12.91 -13.09
N PHE A 152 -2.21 12.41 -13.06
CA PHE A 152 -1.27 12.56 -14.17
C PHE A 152 -1.73 11.80 -15.41
N GLU A 153 -2.14 10.54 -15.27
CA GLU A 153 -2.62 9.70 -16.36
C GLU A 153 -3.90 10.29 -16.96
N LEU A 154 -4.84 10.68 -16.11
CA LEU A 154 -6.12 11.28 -16.52
C LEU A 154 -5.97 12.62 -17.27
N LEU A 155 -4.89 13.35 -17.04
CA LEU A 155 -4.57 14.63 -17.70
C LEU A 155 -3.45 14.51 -18.76
N THR A 156 -2.97 13.29 -19.04
CA THR A 156 -2.03 13.01 -20.13
C THR A 156 -2.81 12.46 -21.31
N SER A 157 -2.48 12.89 -22.53
CA SER A 157 -3.09 12.34 -23.75
C SER A 157 -2.07 11.57 -24.55
N ASN A 158 -2.28 10.27 -24.71
CA ASN A 158 -1.54 9.41 -25.64
C ASN A 158 -2.36 9.09 -26.90
N ALA A 159 -3.23 10.04 -27.33
CA ALA A 159 -3.95 9.96 -28.59
C ALA A 159 -2.98 9.89 -29.78
N PHE A 160 -3.42 9.31 -30.90
CA PHE A 160 -2.64 9.27 -32.12
C PHE A 160 -2.26 10.66 -32.60
N PHE A 161 -1.07 10.79 -33.18
CA PHE A 161 -0.54 12.08 -33.66
C PHE A 161 -1.52 12.80 -34.60
N VAL A 162 -2.19 12.06 -35.49
CA VAL A 162 -3.16 12.62 -36.44
C VAL A 162 -4.36 13.23 -35.72
N ASP A 163 -4.86 12.58 -34.67
CA ASP A 163 -5.99 13.09 -33.88
C ASP A 163 -5.60 14.35 -33.09
N LYS A 164 -4.40 14.37 -32.50
CA LYS A 164 -3.84 15.57 -31.85
C LYS A 164 -3.73 16.74 -32.80
N LEU A 165 -3.18 16.50 -33.99
CA LEU A 165 -3.04 17.53 -35.02
C LEU A 165 -4.41 18.05 -35.48
N LYS A 166 -5.39 17.17 -35.68
CA LYS A 166 -6.76 17.53 -36.04
C LYS A 166 -7.42 18.38 -34.96
N ASN A 167 -7.27 17.98 -33.70
CA ASN A 167 -7.83 18.73 -32.56
C ASN A 167 -7.19 20.12 -32.45
N GLU A 168 -5.87 20.23 -32.63
CA GLU A 168 -5.15 21.50 -32.63
C GLU A 168 -5.63 22.44 -33.74
N PHE A 169 -5.86 21.92 -34.97
CA PHE A 169 -6.44 22.72 -36.05
C PHE A 169 -7.90 23.16 -35.80
N GLN A 170 -8.63 22.42 -34.93
CA GLN A 170 -10.02 22.72 -34.58
C GLN A 170 -10.15 23.50 -33.28
N ASP A 171 -9.04 23.90 -32.68
CA ASP A 171 -8.98 24.54 -31.34
C ASP A 171 -9.71 23.72 -30.26
N LYS A 172 -9.59 22.37 -30.34
CA LYS A 172 -10.19 21.42 -29.41
C LYS A 172 -9.15 20.83 -28.49
N LYS A 173 -9.53 20.64 -27.22
CA LYS A 173 -8.72 19.90 -26.26
C LYS A 173 -8.58 18.41 -26.68
N ASN A 174 -7.44 17.83 -26.36
CA ASN A 174 -7.25 16.39 -26.50
C ASN A 174 -7.93 15.64 -25.35
N GLN A 175 -8.40 14.43 -25.61
CA GLN A 175 -8.91 13.55 -24.56
C GLN A 175 -7.74 12.95 -23.78
N GLY A 176 -7.80 12.97 -22.46
CA GLY A 176 -6.87 12.31 -21.55
C GLY A 176 -7.00 10.79 -21.61
N ASP A 177 -5.99 10.11 -21.08
CA ASP A 177 -5.96 8.66 -21.01
C ASP A 177 -6.95 8.15 -19.97
N ASN A 178 -7.48 6.95 -20.20
CA ASN A 178 -8.41 6.30 -19.28
C ASN A 178 -7.64 5.40 -18.31
N VAL A 179 -8.09 5.38 -17.08
CA VAL A 179 -7.61 4.49 -16.02
C VAL A 179 -8.59 3.34 -15.86
N VAL A 180 -8.16 2.12 -16.23
CA VAL A 180 -8.92 0.90 -15.98
C VAL A 180 -8.50 0.36 -14.61
N THR A 181 -9.46 0.23 -13.72
CA THR A 181 -9.19 -0.23 -12.34
C THR A 181 -9.32 -1.74 -12.20
N THR A 182 -8.92 -2.25 -11.03
CA THR A 182 -9.17 -3.64 -10.62
C THR A 182 -10.53 -3.82 -9.96
N LEU A 183 -11.25 -2.73 -9.70
CA LEU A 183 -12.55 -2.75 -9.04
C LEU A 183 -13.57 -3.52 -9.88
N ASP A 184 -14.43 -4.26 -9.19
CA ASP A 184 -15.56 -4.97 -9.77
C ASP A 184 -16.84 -4.33 -9.28
N THR A 185 -17.65 -3.80 -10.19
CA THR A 185 -18.86 -3.06 -9.85
C THR A 185 -19.85 -3.93 -9.08
N ASN A 186 -20.04 -5.19 -9.46
CA ASN A 186 -20.97 -6.08 -8.78
C ASN A 186 -20.54 -6.35 -7.33
N LEU A 187 -19.24 -6.58 -7.09
CA LEU A 187 -18.72 -6.77 -5.74
C LEU A 187 -18.79 -5.49 -4.90
N GLN A 188 -18.52 -4.35 -5.52
CA GLN A 188 -18.60 -3.06 -4.84
C GLN A 188 -20.04 -2.78 -4.42
N GLU A 189 -21.02 -2.99 -5.31
CA GLU A 189 -22.45 -2.85 -5.00
C GLU A 189 -22.89 -3.85 -3.93
N ALA A 190 -22.51 -5.12 -4.06
CA ALA A 190 -22.84 -6.14 -3.06
C ALA A 190 -22.29 -5.79 -1.67
N ALA A 191 -21.03 -5.31 -1.61
CA ALA A 191 -20.41 -4.88 -0.35
C ALA A 191 -21.08 -3.62 0.22
N TYR A 192 -21.41 -2.66 -0.65
CA TYR A 192 -22.08 -1.43 -0.28
C TYR A 192 -23.49 -1.68 0.27
N ASP A 193 -24.28 -2.51 -0.41
CA ASP A 193 -25.64 -2.89 0.00
C ASP A 193 -25.63 -3.77 1.23
N ALA A 194 -24.66 -4.70 1.34
CA ALA A 194 -24.51 -5.53 2.51
C ALA A 194 -24.18 -4.74 3.78
N LEU A 195 -23.36 -3.70 3.68
CA LEU A 195 -23.04 -2.79 4.79
C LEU A 195 -24.29 -1.95 5.20
N GLY A 196 -25.19 -1.67 4.25
CA GLY A 196 -26.44 -0.96 4.50
C GLY A 196 -26.22 0.43 5.09
N SER A 197 -26.94 0.77 6.16
CA SER A 197 -26.82 2.04 6.89
C SER A 197 -25.74 2.00 7.99
N ASN A 198 -25.04 0.90 8.17
CA ASN A 198 -24.00 0.80 9.21
C ASN A 198 -22.80 1.68 8.85
N LYS A 199 -22.21 2.35 9.84
CA LYS A 199 -20.91 2.97 9.75
C LYS A 199 -19.83 1.88 9.73
N GLY A 200 -18.85 1.97 8.84
CA GLY A 200 -17.80 0.98 8.77
C GLY A 200 -17.13 0.90 7.41
N ALA A 201 -16.49 -0.23 7.14
CA ALA A 201 -15.78 -0.44 5.88
C ALA A 201 -15.74 -1.91 5.47
N VAL A 202 -15.63 -2.13 4.16
CA VAL A 202 -15.41 -3.44 3.55
C VAL A 202 -14.25 -3.32 2.56
N VAL A 203 -13.31 -4.25 2.63
CA VAL A 203 -12.20 -4.39 1.67
C VAL A 203 -12.23 -5.80 1.11
N VAL A 204 -12.24 -5.93 -0.22
CA VAL A 204 -12.20 -7.22 -0.92
C VAL A 204 -10.98 -7.25 -1.83
N MET A 205 -10.19 -8.33 -1.74
CA MET A 205 -8.94 -8.47 -2.51
C MET A 205 -8.83 -9.87 -3.13
N ASP A 206 -8.13 -9.94 -4.25
CA ASP A 206 -7.60 -11.19 -4.79
C ASP A 206 -6.21 -11.43 -4.17
N PRO A 207 -6.04 -12.46 -3.33
CA PRO A 207 -4.79 -12.71 -2.63
C PRO A 207 -3.65 -13.17 -3.54
N SER A 208 -3.97 -13.76 -4.69
CA SER A 208 -3.00 -14.31 -5.64
C SER A 208 -2.31 -13.25 -6.49
N THR A 209 -3.00 -12.13 -6.74
CA THR A 209 -2.51 -11.04 -7.59
C THR A 209 -2.26 -9.73 -6.84
N GLY A 210 -2.94 -9.52 -5.71
CA GLY A 210 -2.96 -8.26 -4.97
C GLY A 210 -3.97 -7.23 -5.50
N LYS A 211 -4.85 -7.61 -6.42
CA LYS A 211 -5.94 -6.74 -6.91
C LYS A 211 -6.88 -6.38 -5.77
N ILE A 212 -7.19 -5.09 -5.64
CA ILE A 212 -8.28 -4.61 -4.79
C ILE A 212 -9.54 -4.62 -5.65
N LEU A 213 -10.51 -5.43 -5.28
CA LEU A 213 -11.70 -5.70 -6.09
C LEU A 213 -12.91 -4.86 -5.65
N ALA A 214 -12.99 -4.57 -4.35
CA ALA A 214 -13.96 -3.64 -3.79
C ALA A 214 -13.38 -2.94 -2.55
N MET A 215 -13.79 -1.69 -2.35
CA MET A 215 -13.42 -0.90 -1.19
C MET A 215 -14.56 0.06 -0.85
N VAL A 216 -15.29 -0.25 0.20
CA VAL A 216 -16.44 0.52 0.69
C VAL A 216 -16.08 1.18 2.02
N SER A 217 -16.52 2.42 2.19
CA SER A 217 -16.44 3.17 3.45
C SER A 217 -17.75 3.93 3.65
N LYS A 218 -18.34 3.82 4.85
CA LYS A 218 -19.56 4.56 5.25
C LYS A 218 -19.40 5.15 6.66
N PRO A 219 -20.03 6.33 6.92
CA PRO A 219 -20.88 7.10 6.01
C PRO A 219 -20.10 7.66 4.83
N ASP A 220 -20.81 7.94 3.77
CA ASP A 220 -20.29 8.37 2.49
C ASP A 220 -20.85 9.72 2.03
N PHE A 221 -20.56 10.10 0.80
CA PHE A 221 -21.00 11.35 0.17
C PHE A 221 -21.20 11.15 -1.33
N ASP A 222 -21.99 12.01 -1.96
CA ASP A 222 -22.09 12.03 -3.42
C ASP A 222 -20.97 12.90 -4.02
N PRO A 223 -20.00 12.34 -4.77
CA PRO A 223 -18.92 13.09 -5.38
C PRO A 223 -19.40 14.12 -6.41
N ASN A 224 -20.60 13.97 -6.98
CA ASN A 224 -21.19 14.94 -7.90
C ASN A 224 -21.57 16.25 -7.19
N THR A 225 -21.81 16.23 -5.89
CA THR A 225 -22.30 17.38 -5.11
C THR A 225 -21.30 17.96 -4.13
N VAL A 226 -20.06 17.48 -4.14
CA VAL A 226 -19.01 17.90 -3.18
C VAL A 226 -18.79 19.41 -3.19
N SER A 227 -18.81 20.05 -4.37
CA SER A 227 -18.63 21.52 -4.46
C SER A 227 -19.69 22.29 -3.70
N GLN A 228 -20.94 21.85 -3.79
CA GLN A 228 -22.09 22.52 -3.17
C GLN A 228 -22.15 22.27 -1.67
N ASN A 229 -21.79 21.05 -1.24
CA ASN A 229 -21.96 20.57 0.14
C ASN A 229 -20.65 20.58 0.95
N TRP A 230 -19.58 21.20 0.44
CA TRP A 230 -18.24 21.13 1.06
C TRP A 230 -18.21 21.51 2.54
N ASN A 231 -18.88 22.58 2.92
CA ASN A 231 -18.88 23.02 4.31
C ASN A 231 -19.50 21.99 5.25
N GLU A 232 -20.62 21.37 4.84
CA GLU A 232 -21.28 20.31 5.58
C GLU A 232 -20.40 19.06 5.66
N LEU A 233 -19.87 18.60 4.52
CA LEU A 233 -19.04 17.42 4.43
C LEU A 233 -17.74 17.54 5.23
N SER A 234 -17.08 18.71 5.15
CA SER A 234 -15.77 18.94 5.80
C SER A 234 -15.87 19.14 7.31
N THR A 235 -17.04 19.53 7.83
CA THR A 235 -17.27 19.74 9.27
C THR A 235 -18.16 18.66 9.90
N SER A 236 -18.48 17.61 9.15
CA SER A 236 -19.31 16.51 9.62
C SER A 236 -18.68 15.80 10.82
N GLU A 237 -19.42 15.69 11.93
CA GLU A 237 -19.01 14.94 13.12
C GLU A 237 -18.81 13.44 12.80
N ASP A 238 -19.53 12.93 11.81
CA ASP A 238 -19.43 11.56 11.32
C ASP A 238 -18.19 11.30 10.43
N SER A 239 -17.40 12.35 10.15
CA SER A 239 -16.18 12.25 9.32
C SER A 239 -16.48 11.57 7.97
N VAL A 240 -17.51 12.03 7.25
CA VAL A 240 -17.99 11.41 6.00
C VAL A 240 -16.94 11.36 4.88
N LEU A 241 -15.95 12.27 4.89
CA LEU A 241 -14.85 12.28 3.93
C LEU A 241 -13.72 11.29 4.26
N LEU A 242 -13.73 10.67 5.46
CA LEU A 242 -12.71 9.73 5.89
C LEU A 242 -12.89 8.38 5.18
N ASN A 243 -11.87 7.94 4.44
CA ASN A 243 -11.86 6.56 3.96
C ASN A 243 -11.55 5.60 5.11
N ARG A 244 -12.60 5.06 5.75
CA ARG A 244 -12.49 4.15 6.89
C ARG A 244 -11.76 2.86 6.56
N ALA A 245 -11.80 2.44 5.30
CA ALA A 245 -11.11 1.23 4.88
C ALA A 245 -9.58 1.34 5.05
N THR A 246 -8.99 2.49 4.69
CA THR A 246 -7.53 2.70 4.70
C THR A 246 -7.05 3.59 5.85
N GLN A 247 -7.88 4.55 6.30
CA GLN A 247 -7.49 5.56 7.28
C GLN A 247 -8.13 5.36 8.66
N GLY A 248 -9.20 4.56 8.75
CA GLY A 248 -9.79 4.19 10.04
C GLY A 248 -8.79 3.43 10.91
N GLN A 249 -8.77 3.73 12.21
CA GLN A 249 -7.92 3.09 13.19
C GLN A 249 -8.78 2.53 14.32
N TYR A 250 -8.81 1.22 14.45
CA TYR A 250 -9.69 0.52 15.36
C TYR A 250 -8.93 -0.51 16.17
N ALA A 251 -9.37 -0.77 17.39
CA ALA A 251 -8.94 -1.96 18.10
C ALA A 251 -9.35 -3.20 17.27
N PRO A 252 -8.42 -4.14 17.01
CA PRO A 252 -8.70 -5.29 16.15
C PRO A 252 -9.66 -6.30 16.77
N GLY A 253 -9.86 -6.26 18.08
CA GLY A 253 -10.61 -7.29 18.81
C GLY A 253 -10.06 -8.68 18.50
N SER A 254 -10.93 -9.66 18.55
CA SER A 254 -10.54 -11.06 18.38
C SER A 254 -9.94 -11.42 17.00
N THR A 255 -9.94 -10.52 16.03
CA THR A 255 -9.20 -10.77 14.77
C THR A 255 -7.68 -10.75 14.99
N PHE A 256 -7.20 -10.05 16.02
CA PHE A 256 -5.79 -10.02 16.39
C PHE A 256 -5.27 -11.36 16.93
N LYS A 257 -6.18 -12.25 17.37
CA LYS A 257 -5.82 -13.60 17.78
C LYS A 257 -5.10 -14.40 16.70
N LEU A 258 -5.24 -14.02 15.41
CA LEU A 258 -4.43 -14.57 14.32
C LEU A 258 -2.94 -14.21 14.48
N VAL A 259 -2.64 -12.98 14.88
CA VAL A 259 -1.25 -12.53 15.14
C VAL A 259 -0.71 -13.21 16.39
N THR A 260 -1.52 -13.30 17.44
CA THR A 260 -1.17 -14.00 18.69
C THR A 260 -0.90 -15.49 18.45
N THR A 261 -1.75 -16.15 17.63
CA THR A 261 -1.56 -17.56 17.28
C THR A 261 -0.24 -17.76 16.53
N LEU A 262 0.08 -16.88 15.57
CA LEU A 262 1.34 -16.93 14.84
C LEU A 262 2.54 -16.82 15.77
N GLU A 263 2.53 -15.85 16.69
CA GLU A 263 3.62 -15.70 17.67
C GLU A 263 3.73 -16.93 18.58
N PHE A 264 2.61 -17.42 19.09
CA PHE A 264 2.60 -18.60 19.94
C PHE A 264 3.20 -19.83 19.24
N MET A 265 2.86 -20.05 17.96
CA MET A 265 3.45 -21.12 17.14
C MET A 265 4.96 -20.96 16.96
N ARG A 266 5.46 -19.75 16.88
CA ARG A 266 6.89 -19.42 16.70
C ARG A 266 7.70 -19.66 17.99
N GLU A 267 7.13 -19.26 19.12
CA GLU A 267 7.81 -19.46 20.41
C GLU A 267 7.71 -20.90 20.95
N ASN A 268 6.73 -21.69 20.49
CA ASN A 268 6.45 -23.01 21.04
C ASN A 268 6.48 -24.08 19.96
N ALA A 269 7.55 -24.86 19.90
CA ALA A 269 7.68 -25.96 18.93
C ALA A 269 6.59 -27.03 19.04
N ASP A 270 5.99 -27.19 20.23
CA ASP A 270 4.94 -28.16 20.56
C ASP A 270 3.58 -27.47 20.75
N PHE A 271 3.29 -26.45 19.94
CA PHE A 271 2.03 -25.68 20.01
C PHE A 271 0.78 -26.54 19.78
N ASP A 272 0.89 -27.66 19.07
CA ASP A 272 -0.23 -28.59 18.83
C ASP A 272 -0.66 -29.31 20.11
N SER A 273 0.20 -29.43 21.11
CA SER A 273 -0.12 -30.00 22.42
C SER A 273 -0.82 -29.02 23.36
N TYR A 274 -0.98 -27.76 22.95
CA TYR A 274 -1.61 -26.75 23.79
C TYR A 274 -3.04 -27.15 24.18
N SER A 275 -3.29 -27.07 25.48
CA SER A 275 -4.58 -27.39 26.09
C SER A 275 -4.85 -26.45 27.24
N TYR A 276 -6.05 -25.91 27.30
CA TYR A 276 -6.48 -24.98 28.34
C TYR A 276 -7.91 -25.28 28.81
N ASN A 277 -8.12 -25.28 30.12
CA ASN A 277 -9.47 -25.42 30.68
C ASN A 277 -10.10 -24.05 30.94
N CYS A 278 -10.96 -23.61 30.04
CA CYS A 278 -11.68 -22.35 30.14
C CYS A 278 -12.84 -22.43 31.15
N THR A 279 -12.73 -21.66 32.22
CA THR A 279 -13.78 -21.53 33.27
C THR A 279 -14.63 -20.26 33.09
N GLY A 280 -14.47 -19.54 31.98
CA GLY A 280 -15.20 -18.32 31.67
C GLY A 280 -14.52 -17.02 32.11
N SER A 281 -13.55 -17.07 33.02
CA SER A 281 -12.75 -15.92 33.46
C SER A 281 -11.31 -16.31 33.74
N ILE A 282 -10.40 -15.30 33.70
CA ILE A 282 -8.98 -15.41 34.08
C ILE A 282 -8.55 -14.12 34.74
N GLU A 283 -7.71 -14.18 35.75
CA GLU A 283 -7.29 -13.04 36.57
C GLU A 283 -5.79 -12.74 36.40
N SER A 284 -5.43 -11.46 36.48
CA SER A 284 -4.07 -10.96 36.61
C SER A 284 -4.07 -9.71 37.49
N GLY A 285 -3.60 -9.83 38.73
CA GLY A 285 -3.74 -8.79 39.76
C GLY A 285 -5.19 -8.40 39.96
N ASP A 286 -5.51 -7.13 39.84
CA ASP A 286 -6.88 -6.59 40.00
C ASP A 286 -7.70 -6.63 38.68
N VAL A 287 -7.15 -7.18 37.61
CA VAL A 287 -7.83 -7.25 36.30
C VAL A 287 -8.38 -8.64 36.08
N THR A 288 -9.72 -8.73 35.89
CA THR A 288 -10.39 -9.96 35.50
C THR A 288 -10.87 -9.87 34.06
N ILE A 289 -10.43 -10.81 33.21
CA ILE A 289 -10.83 -10.93 31.82
C ILE A 289 -11.86 -12.04 31.69
N HIS A 290 -12.99 -11.77 31.06
CA HIS A 290 -14.07 -12.71 30.82
C HIS A 290 -14.16 -13.14 29.35
N CYS A 291 -14.61 -14.36 29.11
CA CYS A 291 -15.11 -14.72 27.78
C CYS A 291 -16.40 -13.94 27.49
N TYR A 292 -16.61 -13.65 26.17
CA TYR A 292 -17.80 -12.91 25.74
C TYR A 292 -19.08 -13.58 26.25
N GLY A 293 -20.00 -12.80 26.81
CA GLY A 293 -21.23 -13.29 27.39
C GLY A 293 -21.05 -14.25 28.60
N GLY A 294 -19.86 -14.35 29.19
CA GLY A 294 -19.56 -15.23 30.31
C GLY A 294 -19.51 -16.73 29.95
N HIS A 295 -19.34 -17.05 28.65
CA HIS A 295 -19.29 -18.45 28.20
C HIS A 295 -18.14 -19.23 28.81
N VAL A 296 -18.42 -20.46 29.26
CA VAL A 296 -17.44 -21.45 29.71
C VAL A 296 -17.22 -22.46 28.58
N HIS A 297 -16.02 -22.46 27.98
CA HIS A 297 -15.72 -23.34 26.84
C HIS A 297 -15.20 -24.73 27.27
N GLY A 298 -14.83 -24.91 28.56
CA GLY A 298 -14.24 -26.16 29.06
C GLY A 298 -12.83 -26.37 28.47
N GLN A 299 -12.50 -27.63 28.23
CA GLN A 299 -11.21 -28.01 27.67
C GLN A 299 -11.11 -27.60 26.18
N VAL A 300 -10.15 -26.76 25.83
CA VAL A 300 -9.93 -26.28 24.46
C VAL A 300 -8.47 -26.46 24.03
N THR A 301 -8.28 -26.88 22.81
CA THR A 301 -6.97 -26.83 22.10
C THR A 301 -6.69 -25.44 21.58
N LEU A 302 -5.52 -25.21 20.96
CA LEU A 302 -5.23 -23.95 20.27
C LEU A 302 -6.22 -23.69 19.12
N ARG A 303 -6.53 -24.73 18.34
CA ARG A 303 -7.54 -24.71 17.27
C ARG A 303 -8.93 -24.33 17.79
N ASP A 304 -9.39 -24.98 18.87
CA ASP A 304 -10.68 -24.69 19.46
C ASP A 304 -10.73 -23.31 20.12
N SER A 305 -9.62 -22.87 20.70
CA SER A 305 -9.48 -21.51 21.26
C SER A 305 -9.69 -20.44 20.19
N LEU A 306 -9.18 -20.66 18.96
CA LEU A 306 -9.43 -19.75 17.85
C LEU A 306 -10.86 -19.89 17.32
N ALA A 307 -11.39 -21.12 17.18
CA ALA A 307 -12.72 -21.41 16.68
C ALA A 307 -13.81 -20.75 17.53
N TYR A 308 -13.76 -20.95 18.85
CA TYR A 308 -14.69 -20.34 19.79
C TYR A 308 -14.32 -18.92 20.22
N SER A 309 -13.21 -18.41 19.73
CA SER A 309 -12.72 -17.08 20.12
C SER A 309 -12.53 -16.92 21.63
N CYS A 310 -12.02 -17.94 22.32
CA CYS A 310 -11.91 -17.99 23.77
C CYS A 310 -10.96 -16.91 24.32
N ASN A 311 -11.48 -15.90 25.00
CA ASN A 311 -10.68 -14.81 25.55
C ASN A 311 -9.72 -15.30 26.63
N THR A 312 -10.17 -16.15 27.54
CA THR A 312 -9.34 -16.62 28.66
C THR A 312 -8.17 -17.50 28.19
N SER A 313 -8.36 -18.32 27.15
CA SER A 313 -7.27 -19.09 26.53
C SER A 313 -6.24 -18.16 25.89
N PHE A 314 -6.67 -17.17 25.09
CA PHE A 314 -5.75 -16.22 24.48
C PHE A 314 -5.07 -15.30 25.50
N SER A 315 -5.74 -14.94 26.59
CA SER A 315 -5.11 -14.26 27.72
C SER A 315 -4.03 -15.13 28.38
N ASN A 316 -4.31 -16.42 28.57
CA ASN A 316 -3.33 -17.38 29.09
C ASN A 316 -2.11 -17.52 28.15
N ILE A 317 -2.33 -17.56 26.83
CA ILE A 317 -1.24 -17.50 25.83
C ILE A 317 -0.47 -16.19 25.98
N GLY A 318 -1.16 -15.04 26.01
CA GLY A 318 -0.53 -13.72 26.08
C GLY A 318 0.37 -13.51 27.28
N ARG A 319 0.05 -14.10 28.45
CA ARG A 319 0.91 -14.03 29.65
C ARG A 319 2.24 -14.78 29.47
N SER A 320 2.27 -15.80 28.60
CA SER A 320 3.48 -16.61 28.34
C SER A 320 4.37 -16.05 27.23
N LEU A 321 3.82 -15.21 26.33
CA LEU A 321 4.57 -14.67 25.20
C LEU A 321 5.63 -13.65 25.62
N ASN A 322 6.76 -13.66 24.94
CA ASN A 322 7.78 -12.63 25.04
C ASN A 322 7.32 -11.37 24.27
N ALA A 323 7.29 -10.22 24.94
CA ALA A 323 6.79 -8.98 24.35
C ALA A 323 7.66 -8.48 23.17
N ASP A 324 8.97 -8.73 23.19
CA ASP A 324 9.89 -8.26 22.16
C ASP A 324 9.74 -9.10 20.87
N THR A 325 9.70 -10.44 20.96
CA THR A 325 9.46 -11.33 19.81
C THR A 325 8.05 -11.15 19.25
N TYR A 326 7.06 -10.93 20.12
CA TYR A 326 5.70 -10.62 19.71
C TYR A 326 5.61 -9.31 18.91
N LYS A 327 6.37 -8.30 19.34
CA LYS A 327 6.51 -7.05 18.61
C LYS A 327 7.20 -7.25 17.25
N ASP A 328 8.23 -8.09 17.19
CA ASP A 328 8.91 -8.41 15.94
C ASP A 328 7.96 -9.11 14.96
N THR A 329 7.20 -10.10 15.42
CA THR A 329 6.14 -10.74 14.61
C THR A 329 5.10 -9.72 14.13
N ALA A 330 4.62 -8.82 15.00
CA ALA A 330 3.70 -7.77 14.59
C ALA A 330 4.33 -6.83 13.53
N GLN A 331 5.63 -6.50 13.64
CA GLN A 331 6.33 -5.70 12.64
C GLN A 331 6.58 -6.45 11.32
N GLU A 332 6.79 -7.75 11.34
CA GLU A 332 6.84 -8.58 10.13
C GLU A 332 5.52 -8.55 9.39
N LEU A 333 4.40 -8.54 10.12
CA LEU A 333 3.05 -8.35 9.62
C LEU A 333 2.71 -6.88 9.32
N LEU A 334 3.68 -5.98 9.29
CA LEU A 334 3.62 -4.56 8.92
C LEU A 334 3.01 -3.62 9.98
N PHE A 335 2.76 -4.03 11.21
CA PHE A 335 2.46 -3.07 12.28
C PHE A 335 3.67 -2.14 12.48
N ASN A 336 3.41 -0.87 12.79
CA ASN A 336 4.45 0.17 12.92
C ASN A 336 5.33 0.39 11.67
N LYS A 337 5.00 -0.21 10.54
CA LYS A 337 5.71 -0.08 9.25
C LYS A 337 4.84 0.64 8.22
N LYS A 338 5.44 0.99 7.08
CA LYS A 338 4.70 1.49 5.93
C LYS A 338 3.93 0.34 5.28
N LEU A 339 2.66 0.58 4.98
CA LEU A 339 1.85 -0.35 4.18
C LEU A 339 2.06 -0.10 2.69
N PRO A 340 2.03 -1.14 1.86
CA PRO A 340 1.99 -0.98 0.40
C PRO A 340 0.58 -0.51 -0.01
N SER A 341 0.38 0.79 -0.15
CA SER A 341 -0.90 1.38 -0.54
C SER A 341 -0.68 2.49 -1.56
N VAL A 342 -1.56 2.58 -2.55
CA VAL A 342 -1.62 3.69 -3.49
C VAL A 342 -2.50 4.83 -2.97
N LEU A 343 -3.47 4.52 -2.10
CA LEU A 343 -4.32 5.50 -1.46
C LEU A 343 -3.71 5.98 -0.12
N PRO A 344 -4.07 7.17 0.35
CA PRO A 344 -3.75 7.61 1.70
C PRO A 344 -4.23 6.60 2.76
N TYR A 345 -3.42 6.31 3.75
CA TYR A 345 -3.71 5.35 4.80
C TYR A 345 -3.16 5.79 6.15
N SER A 346 -3.73 5.26 7.22
CA SER A 346 -3.19 5.38 8.58
C SER A 346 -2.34 4.16 8.91
N LYS A 347 -1.18 4.40 9.55
CA LYS A 347 -0.27 3.34 9.95
C LYS A 347 -0.82 2.61 11.19
N SER A 348 -1.01 1.31 11.09
CA SER A 348 -1.41 0.47 12.22
C SER A 348 -0.34 0.42 13.30
N GLN A 349 -0.77 0.32 14.56
CA GLN A 349 0.08 0.45 15.72
C GLN A 349 0.01 -0.80 16.60
N PHE A 350 1.17 -1.34 16.94
CA PHE A 350 1.36 -2.31 17.99
C PHE A 350 2.28 -1.66 19.04
N THR A 351 1.80 -1.54 20.27
CA THR A 351 2.45 -0.71 21.29
C THR A 351 3.03 -1.51 22.46
N LEU A 352 2.78 -2.83 22.52
CA LEU A 352 3.27 -3.67 23.60
C LEU A 352 4.79 -3.65 23.70
N THR A 353 5.29 -3.59 24.94
CA THR A 353 6.71 -3.59 25.29
C THR A 353 6.97 -4.52 26.48
N SER A 354 8.22 -4.86 26.71
CA SER A 354 8.66 -5.69 27.86
C SER A 354 8.39 -5.04 29.24
N SER A 355 8.15 -3.72 29.28
CA SER A 355 7.78 -3.00 30.50
C SER A 355 6.29 -3.04 30.85
N ASP A 356 5.44 -3.50 29.92
CA ASP A 356 4.01 -3.56 30.13
C ASP A 356 3.65 -4.72 31.11
N THR A 357 2.56 -4.51 31.83
CA THR A 357 2.06 -5.46 32.83
C THR A 357 1.59 -6.77 32.22
N GLU A 358 1.46 -7.82 33.03
CA GLU A 358 0.87 -9.08 32.58
C GLU A 358 -0.55 -8.88 32.04
N ALA A 359 -1.37 -8.06 32.71
CA ALA A 359 -2.72 -7.75 32.27
C ALA A 359 -2.74 -7.08 30.88
N GLU A 360 -1.82 -6.12 30.60
CA GLU A 360 -1.70 -5.49 29.28
C GLU A 360 -1.28 -6.49 28.20
N ARG A 361 -0.37 -7.43 28.50
CA ARG A 361 -0.02 -8.53 27.58
C ARG A 361 -1.22 -9.43 27.28
N MET A 362 -1.98 -9.81 28.32
CA MET A 362 -3.19 -10.61 28.19
C MET A 362 -4.25 -9.91 27.35
N MET A 363 -4.50 -8.62 27.58
CA MET A 363 -5.43 -7.81 26.79
C MET A 363 -4.98 -7.66 25.34
N THR A 364 -3.70 -7.39 25.10
CA THR A 364 -3.13 -7.28 23.75
C THR A 364 -3.29 -8.59 22.98
N ALA A 365 -3.06 -9.73 23.61
CA ALA A 365 -3.16 -11.04 22.98
C ALA A 365 -4.58 -11.40 22.49
N MET A 366 -5.62 -10.86 23.10
CA MET A 366 -6.99 -11.02 22.61
C MET A 366 -7.47 -9.89 21.71
N GLY A 367 -6.58 -8.90 21.40
CA GLY A 367 -6.84 -7.80 20.47
C GLY A 367 -7.50 -6.58 21.09
N GLN A 368 -7.45 -6.46 22.41
CA GLN A 368 -7.88 -5.28 23.16
C GLN A 368 -6.67 -4.41 23.52
N GLY A 369 -6.89 -3.33 24.25
CA GLY A 369 -5.83 -2.43 24.68
C GLY A 369 -5.48 -1.36 23.62
N LYS A 370 -4.18 -1.06 23.45
CA LYS A 370 -3.70 0.10 22.67
C LYS A 370 -3.39 -0.22 21.20
N THR A 371 -3.49 -1.49 20.79
CA THR A 371 -3.24 -1.90 19.39
C THR A 371 -4.34 -1.36 18.49
N GLN A 372 -3.94 -0.77 17.35
CA GLN A 372 -4.87 -0.23 16.36
C GLN A 372 -4.52 -0.69 14.96
N VAL A 373 -5.55 -0.98 14.17
CA VAL A 373 -5.42 -1.50 12.82
C VAL A 373 -6.51 -0.94 11.90
N SER A 374 -6.20 -0.79 10.61
CA SER A 374 -7.22 -0.48 9.59
C SER A 374 -7.78 -1.76 8.96
N PRO A 375 -9.03 -1.72 8.42
CA PRO A 375 -9.60 -2.83 7.65
C PRO A 375 -8.70 -3.26 6.48
N TYR A 376 -8.10 -2.31 5.81
CA TYR A 376 -7.14 -2.56 4.74
C TYR A 376 -5.94 -3.38 5.21
N HIS A 377 -5.36 -3.04 6.36
CA HIS A 377 -4.22 -3.80 6.89
C HIS A 377 -4.61 -5.23 7.28
N MET A 378 -5.79 -5.41 7.87
CA MET A 378 -6.30 -6.76 8.16
C MET A 378 -6.55 -7.56 6.88
N ALA A 379 -7.01 -6.92 5.80
CA ALA A 379 -7.12 -7.56 4.49
C ALA A 379 -5.75 -8.00 3.94
N LEU A 380 -4.68 -7.20 4.11
CA LEU A 380 -3.31 -7.57 3.71
C LEU A 380 -2.80 -8.79 4.47
N ILE A 381 -2.97 -8.85 5.79
CA ILE A 381 -2.57 -9.99 6.62
C ILE A 381 -3.33 -11.24 6.17
N THR A 382 -4.65 -11.12 6.00
CA THR A 382 -5.51 -12.23 5.57
C THR A 382 -5.15 -12.69 4.15
N SER A 383 -4.78 -11.77 3.25
CA SER A 383 -4.28 -12.10 1.90
C SER A 383 -2.98 -12.90 1.94
N ALA A 384 -2.06 -12.55 2.85
CA ALA A 384 -0.83 -13.32 3.01
C ALA A 384 -1.13 -14.74 3.54
N ILE A 385 -2.04 -14.88 4.52
CA ILE A 385 -2.48 -16.20 5.01
C ILE A 385 -3.08 -17.03 3.86
N ALA A 386 -3.97 -16.43 3.07
CA ALA A 386 -4.61 -17.09 1.93
C ALA A 386 -3.59 -17.53 0.87
N ASN A 387 -2.57 -16.73 0.62
CA ASN A 387 -1.56 -16.91 -0.42
C ASN A 387 -0.26 -17.56 0.11
N GLY A 388 -0.36 -18.50 1.03
CA GLY A 388 0.77 -19.30 1.52
C GLY A 388 1.88 -18.50 2.19
N GLY A 389 1.54 -17.41 2.87
CA GLY A 389 2.46 -16.52 3.59
C GLY A 389 2.97 -15.32 2.80
N THR A 390 2.75 -15.31 1.48
CA THR A 390 3.23 -14.26 0.59
C THR A 390 2.18 -13.17 0.39
N LEU A 391 2.53 -11.93 0.75
CA LEU A 391 1.75 -10.74 0.38
C LEU A 391 2.15 -10.28 -1.02
N MET A 392 1.19 -10.24 -1.93
CA MET A 392 1.32 -9.57 -3.22
C MET A 392 1.17 -8.06 -3.03
N LYS A 393 1.86 -7.26 -3.86
CA LYS A 393 1.76 -5.80 -3.82
C LYS A 393 0.35 -5.38 -4.23
N PRO A 394 -0.41 -4.72 -3.35
CA PRO A 394 -1.77 -4.33 -3.68
C PRO A 394 -1.82 -3.23 -4.74
N TYR A 395 -2.79 -3.29 -5.63
CA TYR A 395 -3.00 -2.27 -6.64
C TYR A 395 -4.48 -2.09 -7.01
N LEU A 396 -4.80 -0.88 -7.47
CA LEU A 396 -6.13 -0.45 -7.91
C LEU A 396 -6.19 -0.17 -9.41
N VAL A 397 -5.04 0.18 -10.03
CA VAL A 397 -4.97 0.47 -11.46
C VAL A 397 -4.45 -0.77 -12.18
N ASP A 398 -5.32 -1.38 -13.00
CA ASP A 398 -4.97 -2.54 -13.82
C ASP A 398 -4.22 -2.10 -15.09
N SER A 399 -4.72 -1.06 -15.76
CA SER A 399 -4.08 -0.52 -16.96
C SER A 399 -4.46 0.94 -17.21
N VAL A 400 -3.63 1.59 -18.02
CA VAL A 400 -3.90 2.90 -18.62
C VAL A 400 -4.09 2.70 -20.12
N THR A 401 -5.17 3.24 -20.68
CA THR A 401 -5.48 3.14 -22.11
C THR A 401 -5.66 4.53 -22.69
N ASN A 402 -5.30 4.72 -23.96
CA ASN A 402 -5.67 5.96 -24.64
C ASN A 402 -7.16 6.00 -24.97
N ASN A 403 -7.66 7.11 -25.47
CA ASN A 403 -9.07 7.30 -25.83
C ASN A 403 -9.59 6.28 -26.87
N ALA A 404 -8.70 5.72 -27.71
CA ALA A 404 -9.04 4.67 -28.67
C ALA A 404 -9.05 3.24 -28.08
N GLY A 405 -8.78 3.10 -26.76
CA GLY A 405 -8.76 1.82 -26.07
C GLY A 405 -7.43 1.06 -26.14
N ASN A 406 -6.38 1.64 -26.76
CA ASN A 406 -5.07 0.98 -26.81
C ASN A 406 -4.38 1.09 -25.45
N VAL A 407 -3.86 -0.05 -24.98
CA VAL A 407 -3.15 -0.13 -23.71
C VAL A 407 -1.80 0.60 -23.80
N ILE A 408 -1.62 1.60 -22.98
CA ILE A 408 -0.37 2.37 -22.83
C ILE A 408 0.49 1.75 -21.74
N GLU A 409 -0.15 1.33 -20.65
CA GLU A 409 0.49 0.70 -19.51
C GLU A 409 -0.39 -0.39 -18.93
N LYS A 410 0.23 -1.47 -18.48
CA LYS A 410 -0.44 -2.61 -17.81
C LYS A 410 0.29 -2.94 -16.52
N THR A 411 -0.42 -2.92 -15.41
CA THR A 411 0.11 -3.39 -14.13
C THR A 411 0.27 -4.91 -14.14
N LYS A 412 1.42 -5.39 -13.66
CA LYS A 412 1.67 -6.82 -13.47
C LYS A 412 1.65 -7.13 -11.98
N PRO A 413 1.06 -8.27 -11.58
CA PRO A 413 1.16 -8.74 -10.20
C PRO A 413 2.64 -8.84 -9.78
N GLU A 414 2.96 -8.31 -8.61
CA GLU A 414 4.31 -8.26 -8.05
C GLU A 414 4.26 -8.74 -6.60
N LYS A 415 5.19 -9.61 -6.22
CA LYS A 415 5.37 -9.98 -4.82
C LYS A 415 5.87 -8.77 -4.04
N TYR A 416 5.20 -8.46 -2.93
CA TYR A 416 5.67 -7.42 -2.02
C TYR A 416 6.65 -7.99 -0.99
N LYS A 417 6.21 -9.01 -0.21
CA LYS A 417 7.01 -9.59 0.86
C LYS A 417 6.38 -10.90 1.36
N ASP A 418 7.19 -11.81 1.88
CA ASP A 418 6.70 -12.90 2.73
C ASP A 418 6.48 -12.35 4.15
N LEU A 419 5.25 -12.47 4.67
CA LEU A 419 4.88 -12.05 6.01
C LEU A 419 5.01 -13.20 7.02
N MET A 420 4.95 -14.44 6.53
CA MET A 420 5.09 -15.66 7.29
C MET A 420 5.50 -16.81 6.38
N THR A 421 5.90 -17.94 6.94
CA THR A 421 6.20 -19.14 6.17
C THR A 421 4.93 -19.80 5.64
N SER A 422 5.06 -20.64 4.60
CA SER A 422 3.92 -21.38 4.04
C SER A 422 3.30 -22.37 5.03
N LYS A 423 4.10 -22.92 5.96
CA LYS A 423 3.60 -23.79 7.04
C LYS A 423 2.76 -23.01 8.04
N GLU A 424 3.22 -21.85 8.49
CA GLU A 424 2.47 -20.96 9.39
C GLU A 424 1.17 -20.51 8.74
N ALA A 425 1.20 -20.12 7.48
CA ALA A 425 0.01 -19.72 6.73
C ALA A 425 -1.01 -20.87 6.59
N ALA A 426 -0.53 -22.07 6.27
CA ALA A 426 -1.39 -23.27 6.18
C ALA A 426 -2.04 -23.60 7.52
N GLN A 427 -1.29 -23.53 8.63
CA GLN A 427 -1.79 -23.79 9.96
C GLN A 427 -2.83 -22.75 10.41
N LEU A 428 -2.55 -21.45 10.16
CA LEU A 428 -3.53 -20.39 10.44
C LEU A 428 -4.81 -20.58 9.64
N LYS A 429 -4.68 -20.91 8.35
CA LYS A 429 -5.81 -21.15 7.45
C LYS A 429 -6.66 -22.34 7.92
N ASP A 430 -6.03 -23.45 8.36
CA ASP A 430 -6.74 -24.58 8.97
C ASP A 430 -7.51 -24.16 10.24
N TYR A 431 -6.88 -23.40 11.11
CA TYR A 431 -7.54 -22.90 12.32
C TYR A 431 -8.68 -21.92 12.02
N MET A 432 -8.52 -21.07 10.98
CA MET A 432 -9.58 -20.18 10.49
C MET A 432 -10.76 -20.96 9.88
N THR A 433 -10.52 -22.14 9.30
CA THR A 433 -11.57 -23.04 8.80
C THR A 433 -12.41 -23.58 9.96
N ALA A 434 -11.80 -23.93 11.10
CA ALA A 434 -12.56 -24.34 12.29
C ALA A 434 -13.53 -23.27 12.79
N VAL A 435 -13.18 -21.98 12.63
CA VAL A 435 -14.07 -20.86 13.00
C VAL A 435 -15.34 -20.85 12.17
N THR A 436 -15.27 -21.25 10.89
CA THR A 436 -16.41 -21.29 9.97
C THR A 436 -17.16 -22.62 10.00
N ASP A 437 -16.48 -23.73 10.32
CA ASP A 437 -17.11 -25.05 10.37
C ASP A 437 -18.02 -25.21 11.60
N TYR A 438 -17.48 -24.89 12.78
CA TYR A 438 -18.21 -25.10 14.04
C TYR A 438 -18.05 -23.96 15.06
N GLY A 439 -17.28 -22.93 14.72
CA GLY A 439 -16.99 -21.81 15.61
C GLY A 439 -17.92 -20.61 15.44
N THR A 440 -17.37 -19.42 15.75
CA THR A 440 -18.13 -18.16 15.80
C THR A 440 -18.62 -17.64 14.45
N ALA A 441 -18.13 -18.19 13.32
CA ALA A 441 -18.56 -17.86 11.97
C ALA A 441 -19.28 -19.02 11.26
N SER A 442 -19.91 -19.93 12.00
CA SER A 442 -20.60 -21.13 11.44
C SER A 442 -21.73 -20.80 10.46
N VAL A 443 -22.20 -19.55 10.38
CA VAL A 443 -23.12 -19.08 9.34
C VAL A 443 -22.53 -19.20 7.91
N LEU A 444 -21.20 -19.31 7.78
CA LEU A 444 -20.49 -19.56 6.53
C LEU A 444 -20.28 -21.06 6.24
N GLY A 445 -20.55 -21.93 7.21
CA GLY A 445 -20.49 -23.37 7.03
C GLY A 445 -21.64 -23.89 6.17
N GLY A 446 -21.40 -25.01 5.43
CA GLY A 446 -22.42 -25.69 4.64
C GLY A 446 -22.89 -24.93 3.40
N GLN A 447 -22.14 -23.92 2.94
CA GLN A 447 -22.39 -23.23 1.68
C GLN A 447 -21.86 -24.05 0.50
N ASN A 448 -22.14 -23.60 -0.74
CA ASN A 448 -21.58 -24.18 -1.96
C ASN A 448 -20.11 -23.78 -2.23
N TYR A 449 -19.49 -23.10 -1.26
CA TYR A 449 -18.07 -22.74 -1.22
C TYR A 449 -17.50 -23.05 0.16
N THR A 450 -16.19 -23.24 0.23
CA THR A 450 -15.49 -23.36 1.50
C THR A 450 -15.06 -21.96 1.98
N ALA A 451 -15.12 -21.74 3.29
CA ALA A 451 -14.70 -20.48 3.90
C ALA A 451 -13.77 -20.70 5.08
N ALA A 452 -12.85 -19.78 5.28
CA ALA A 452 -12.06 -19.68 6.50
C ALA A 452 -12.11 -18.23 6.99
N GLY A 453 -12.12 -18.00 8.31
CA GLY A 453 -12.23 -16.63 8.78
C GLY A 453 -12.02 -16.46 10.27
N LYS A 454 -12.14 -15.23 10.74
CA LYS A 454 -12.13 -14.87 12.14
C LYS A 454 -13.07 -13.72 12.41
N THR A 455 -14.01 -13.92 13.30
CA THR A 455 -14.86 -12.86 13.87
C THR A 455 -14.10 -12.07 14.92
N GLY A 456 -14.48 -10.83 15.10
CA GLY A 456 -13.97 -9.98 16.18
C GLY A 456 -15.08 -9.12 16.77
N THR A 457 -14.98 -8.90 18.05
CA THR A 457 -15.71 -7.88 18.78
C THR A 457 -14.65 -7.04 19.50
N ALA A 458 -14.67 -5.73 19.27
CA ALA A 458 -13.74 -4.82 19.92
C ALA A 458 -14.55 -3.82 20.75
N GLU A 459 -14.30 -3.83 22.05
CA GLU A 459 -14.93 -2.90 22.98
C GLU A 459 -14.51 -1.46 22.63
N TYR A 460 -15.51 -0.61 22.40
CA TYR A 460 -15.30 0.80 22.07
C TYR A 460 -15.46 1.69 23.30
N SER A 461 -16.36 1.31 24.21
CA SER A 461 -16.65 2.04 25.44
C SER A 461 -17.08 1.07 26.54
N SER A 462 -17.32 1.58 27.75
CA SER A 462 -17.97 0.81 28.83
C SER A 462 -19.41 0.38 28.51
N ASP A 463 -20.01 0.95 27.46
CA ASP A 463 -21.32 0.58 26.92
C ASP A 463 -21.15 -0.59 25.94
N LYS A 464 -21.38 -1.79 26.43
CA LYS A 464 -21.25 -3.05 25.66
C LYS A 464 -22.22 -3.18 24.48
N GLU A 465 -23.22 -2.29 24.36
CA GLU A 465 -24.15 -2.26 23.24
C GLU A 465 -23.56 -1.58 21.99
N LYS A 466 -22.35 -1.01 22.11
CA LYS A 466 -21.70 -0.24 21.05
C LYS A 466 -20.32 -0.75 20.64
N ASP A 467 -20.14 -2.05 20.72
CA ASP A 467 -18.87 -2.67 20.30
C ASP A 467 -18.69 -2.64 18.78
N HIS A 468 -17.44 -2.55 18.31
CA HIS A 468 -17.14 -2.75 16.89
C HIS A 468 -17.27 -4.24 16.53
N SER A 469 -17.96 -4.53 15.42
CA SER A 469 -18.04 -5.88 14.87
C SER A 469 -17.03 -6.04 13.71
N TRP A 470 -16.17 -7.06 13.82
CA TRP A 470 -15.17 -7.38 12.82
C TRP A 470 -15.38 -8.76 12.19
N PHE A 471 -14.98 -8.89 10.94
CA PHE A 471 -14.75 -10.17 10.30
C PHE A 471 -13.60 -10.05 9.27
N VAL A 472 -12.70 -11.02 9.29
CA VAL A 472 -11.73 -11.25 8.20
C VAL A 472 -11.91 -12.68 7.70
N GLY A 473 -11.86 -12.87 6.38
CA GLY A 473 -12.14 -14.20 5.83
C GLY A 473 -11.59 -14.42 4.43
N ILE A 474 -11.60 -15.68 4.04
CA ILE A 474 -11.12 -16.24 2.78
C ILE A 474 -12.26 -17.08 2.21
N ALA A 475 -12.58 -16.90 0.95
CA ALA A 475 -13.47 -17.78 0.19
C ALA A 475 -12.66 -18.74 -0.67
N ASN A 476 -13.15 -19.98 -0.83
CA ASN A 476 -12.52 -21.09 -1.54
C ASN A 476 -11.14 -21.45 -0.97
N VAL A 477 -11.16 -22.06 0.23
CA VAL A 477 -9.98 -22.29 1.08
C VAL A 477 -8.84 -23.03 0.38
N ASP A 478 -9.16 -24.02 -0.49
CA ASP A 478 -8.15 -24.82 -1.19
C ASP A 478 -7.51 -24.05 -2.35
N ASN A 479 -8.28 -23.18 -2.99
CA ASN A 479 -7.82 -22.28 -4.05
C ASN A 479 -8.36 -20.87 -3.78
N PRO A 480 -7.76 -20.10 -2.87
CA PRO A 480 -8.28 -18.83 -2.41
C PRO A 480 -8.47 -17.81 -3.53
N GLU A 481 -9.73 -17.45 -3.77
CA GLU A 481 -10.10 -16.49 -4.82
C GLU A 481 -10.31 -15.09 -4.25
N LEU A 482 -10.82 -15.03 -3.03
CA LEU A 482 -11.20 -13.81 -2.36
C LEU A 482 -10.76 -13.78 -0.92
N VAL A 483 -10.32 -12.60 -0.52
CA VAL A 483 -10.15 -12.20 0.87
C VAL A 483 -11.04 -11.01 1.15
N ILE A 484 -11.67 -11.02 2.31
CA ILE A 484 -12.51 -9.92 2.80
C ILE A 484 -12.07 -9.47 4.18
N SER A 485 -12.14 -8.16 4.42
CA SER A 485 -12.06 -7.55 5.75
C SER A 485 -13.22 -6.59 5.94
N VAL A 486 -13.98 -6.78 7.00
CA VAL A 486 -15.18 -6.00 7.32
C VAL A 486 -15.09 -5.46 8.74
N ILE A 487 -15.44 -4.19 8.89
CA ILE A 487 -15.73 -3.59 10.20
C ILE A 487 -17.09 -2.89 10.18
N ILE A 488 -17.83 -3.01 11.27
CA ILE A 488 -19.00 -2.21 11.60
C ILE A 488 -18.66 -1.43 12.87
N GLU A 489 -18.72 -0.10 12.80
CA GLU A 489 -18.52 0.77 13.95
C GLU A 489 -19.75 0.72 14.86
N GLN A 490 -19.55 0.57 16.18
CA GLN A 490 -20.60 0.68 17.18
C GLN A 490 -21.85 -0.17 16.81
N ALA A 491 -21.60 -1.42 16.44
CA ALA A 491 -22.66 -2.37 16.10
C ALA A 491 -23.60 -2.60 17.30
N ASP A 492 -24.89 -2.57 17.06
CA ASP A 492 -25.95 -2.73 18.07
C ASP A 492 -26.18 -4.19 18.52
N GLY A 493 -25.19 -5.07 18.29
CA GLY A 493 -25.28 -6.50 18.60
C GLY A 493 -26.09 -7.33 17.59
N SER A 494 -26.99 -6.72 16.82
CA SER A 494 -27.73 -7.37 15.72
C SER A 494 -26.92 -7.36 14.42
N ALA A 495 -26.11 -6.31 14.19
CA ALA A 495 -25.27 -6.14 13.01
C ALA A 495 -23.95 -6.92 13.17
N LYS A 496 -23.79 -7.99 12.43
CA LYS A 496 -22.58 -8.84 12.45
C LYS A 496 -21.80 -8.73 11.15
N ALA A 497 -20.53 -8.36 11.23
CA ALA A 497 -19.63 -8.23 10.08
C ALA A 497 -19.52 -9.53 9.25
N VAL A 498 -19.64 -10.71 9.86
CA VAL A 498 -19.65 -11.99 9.15
C VAL A 498 -20.83 -12.12 8.18
N ASN A 499 -22.01 -11.54 8.50
CA ASN A 499 -23.16 -11.58 7.61
C ASN A 499 -22.97 -10.73 6.36
N ILE A 500 -22.22 -9.62 6.48
CA ILE A 500 -21.81 -8.80 5.33
C ILE A 500 -20.86 -9.61 4.44
N ALA A 501 -19.85 -10.25 5.03
CA ALA A 501 -18.93 -11.10 4.28
C ALA A 501 -19.65 -12.25 3.57
N LYS A 502 -20.63 -12.89 4.21
CA LYS A 502 -21.45 -13.94 3.59
C LYS A 502 -22.14 -13.43 2.32
N LYS A 503 -22.80 -12.27 2.38
CA LYS A 503 -23.47 -11.69 1.20
C LYS A 503 -22.51 -11.43 0.05
N VAL A 504 -21.29 -10.94 0.34
CA VAL A 504 -20.25 -10.70 -0.68
C VAL A 504 -19.75 -12.03 -1.27
N PHE A 505 -19.52 -13.04 -0.46
CA PHE A 505 -19.11 -14.37 -0.93
C PHE A 505 -20.19 -15.03 -1.78
N ASP A 506 -21.46 -14.93 -1.37
CA ASP A 506 -22.61 -15.45 -2.12
C ASP A 506 -22.71 -14.80 -3.50
N GLU A 507 -22.41 -13.51 -3.64
CA GLU A 507 -22.44 -12.77 -4.93
C GLU A 507 -21.44 -13.32 -5.92
N VAL A 508 -20.24 -13.68 -5.48
CA VAL A 508 -19.21 -14.30 -6.30
C VAL A 508 -19.66 -15.68 -6.81
N GLN A 509 -20.20 -16.51 -5.90
CA GLN A 509 -20.61 -17.87 -6.23
C GLN A 509 -21.85 -17.94 -7.13
N ASN A 510 -22.72 -16.92 -7.07
CA ASN A 510 -23.86 -16.81 -7.95
C ASN A 510 -23.50 -16.41 -9.41
N GLY A 511 -22.20 -16.25 -9.70
CA GLY A 511 -21.69 -15.97 -11.04
C GLY A 511 -21.96 -14.56 -11.55
N LYS A 512 -22.42 -13.65 -10.71
CA LYS A 512 -22.62 -12.24 -11.07
C LYS A 512 -21.29 -11.50 -11.19
N SER A 513 -20.27 -11.96 -10.47
CA SER A 513 -18.88 -11.52 -10.58
C SER A 513 -18.04 -12.63 -11.19
N VAL A 514 -17.66 -12.51 -12.46
CA VAL A 514 -16.84 -13.53 -13.14
C VAL A 514 -15.36 -13.20 -12.92
N TYR A 515 -14.68 -13.99 -12.05
CA TYR A 515 -13.26 -13.80 -11.74
C TYR A 515 -12.31 -14.28 -12.85
N TYR A 516 -12.76 -15.19 -13.69
CA TYR A 516 -11.93 -15.86 -14.69
C TYR A 516 -12.54 -15.75 -16.08
N LYS A 517 -12.13 -14.73 -16.81
CA LYS A 517 -12.07 -14.76 -18.29
C LYS A 517 -10.81 -14.06 -18.77
#